data_f55442a35fcb4bdf8177999474c12ee9
#
_entry.id   f55442a35fcb4bdf8177999474c12ee9
#
_cell.length_a   1.000
_cell.length_b   1.000
_cell.length_c   1.000
_cell.angle_alpha   90.00
_cell.angle_beta   90.00
_cell.angle_gamma   90.00
#
_symmetry.space_group_name_H-M   'P 1'
#
loop_
_entity.id
_entity.type
_entity.pdbx_description
1 polymer ?
#
loop_
_entity_poly.entity_id
_entity_poly.type
_entity_poly.pdbx_seq_one_letter_code
_entity_poly.pdbx_strand_id
1 'polypeptide(L)'
;MITLCMDTSHIYLSLALIRDDEIIGEVQEECWKHQSEEIFPKLEEMLSNLSLKSDDIDQIVITKGPGSYTGVRIAMTIAKVFCSMTNKPLYTLPTMLLYAGMEDCRVVLDARGKRVYTCAYKNGKAVEEERVEFIADLENTVRDEKTIGDGQLFGKEAYYPNMAKNFLSLKNEWQKAENVHLVVPEYLKSSDAYNINK
;
A
#
# COMPACT_ATOMS: atom_id res chain seq x y z
N MET A 1 4.31 20.72 8.03
CA MET A 1 3.36 20.13 7.04
C MET A 1 2.99 18.74 7.51
N ILE A 2 1.69 18.44 7.60
CA ILE A 2 1.19 17.13 8.07
C ILE A 2 0.69 16.34 6.87
N THR A 3 1.22 15.15 6.69
CA THR A 3 0.86 14.20 5.63
C THR A 3 0.15 13.00 6.24
N LEU A 4 -1.05 12.68 5.72
CA LEU A 4 -1.71 11.41 6.00
C LEU A 4 -1.34 10.39 4.92
N CYS A 5 -0.73 9.28 5.32
CA CYS A 5 -0.42 8.14 4.46
C CYS A 5 -1.39 7.00 4.75
N MET A 6 -1.93 6.37 3.71
CA MET A 6 -2.89 5.26 3.86
C MET A 6 -2.59 4.12 2.90
N ASP A 7 -2.59 2.89 3.41
CA ASP A 7 -2.61 1.67 2.62
C ASP A 7 -3.67 0.69 3.14
N THR A 8 -4.50 0.23 2.23
CA THR A 8 -5.53 -0.79 2.46
C THR A 8 -5.48 -1.87 1.36
N SER A 9 -4.38 -1.95 0.66
CA SER A 9 -4.24 -2.78 -0.56
C SER A 9 -4.12 -4.28 -0.29
N HIS A 10 -3.83 -4.68 0.95
CA HIS A 10 -3.61 -6.07 1.35
C HIS A 10 -4.43 -6.41 2.60
N ILE A 11 -3.93 -7.30 3.48
CA ILE A 11 -4.63 -7.72 4.71
C ILE A 11 -4.57 -6.69 5.83
N TYR A 12 -3.64 -5.75 5.76
CA TYR A 12 -3.46 -4.70 6.77
C TYR A 12 -4.26 -3.43 6.44
N LEU A 13 -4.67 -2.75 7.48
CA LEU A 13 -4.92 -1.31 7.48
C LEU A 13 -3.66 -0.64 7.97
N SER A 14 -3.04 0.19 7.14
CA SER A 14 -1.88 0.97 7.51
C SER A 14 -2.18 2.45 7.37
N LEU A 15 -2.04 3.19 8.47
CA LEU A 15 -2.16 4.64 8.55
C LEU A 15 -0.88 5.22 9.12
N ALA A 16 -0.41 6.34 8.59
CA ALA A 16 0.66 7.11 9.19
C ALA A 16 0.37 8.60 9.10
N LEU A 17 0.66 9.32 10.17
CA LEU A 17 0.74 10.78 10.16
C LEU A 17 2.22 11.16 10.25
N ILE A 18 2.67 11.89 9.22
CA ILE A 18 4.04 12.35 9.09
C ILE A 18 4.03 13.88 9.15
N ARG A 19 4.76 14.43 10.13
CA ARG A 19 4.99 15.88 10.23
C ARG A 19 6.39 16.16 9.70
N ASP A 20 6.47 16.80 8.54
CA ASP A 20 7.72 17.07 7.83
C ASP A 20 8.52 15.78 7.54
N ASP A 21 9.47 15.40 8.39
CA ASP A 21 10.28 14.19 8.27
C ASP A 21 10.18 13.29 9.52
N GLU A 22 9.14 13.45 10.32
CA GLU A 22 8.91 12.70 11.55
C GLU A 22 7.55 11.97 11.51
N ILE A 23 7.54 10.68 11.85
CA ILE A 23 6.31 9.92 12.06
C ILE A 23 5.76 10.31 13.43
N ILE A 24 4.62 11.00 13.47
CA ILE A 24 3.99 11.46 14.71
C ILE A 24 2.85 10.55 15.16
N GLY A 25 2.38 9.65 14.30
CA GLY A 25 1.37 8.64 14.61
C GLY A 25 1.35 7.55 13.56
N GLU A 26 1.10 6.31 13.98
CA GLU A 26 1.00 5.18 13.08
C GLU A 26 0.02 4.12 13.60
N VAL A 27 -0.65 3.46 12.66
CA VAL A 27 -1.46 2.26 12.87
C VAL A 27 -1.10 1.27 11.78
N GLN A 28 -0.83 0.03 12.15
CA GLN A 28 -0.67 -1.09 11.21
C GLN A 28 -1.27 -2.33 11.84
N GLU A 29 -2.50 -2.64 11.47
CA GLU A 29 -3.27 -3.73 12.05
C GLU A 29 -3.80 -4.66 10.96
N GLU A 30 -3.73 -5.96 11.21
CA GLU A 30 -4.39 -6.94 10.36
C GLU A 30 -5.90 -6.87 10.59
N CYS A 31 -6.64 -6.42 9.58
CA CYS A 31 -8.09 -6.29 9.64
C CYS A 31 -8.75 -6.63 8.31
N TRP A 32 -8.25 -7.70 7.68
CA TRP A 32 -8.71 -8.11 6.37
C TRP A 32 -10.24 -8.21 6.28
N LYS A 33 -10.79 -7.55 5.24
CA LYS A 33 -12.22 -7.34 4.95
C LYS A 33 -12.94 -6.34 5.88
N HIS A 34 -12.29 -5.81 6.90
CA HIS A 34 -12.85 -4.82 7.82
C HIS A 34 -12.20 -3.44 7.69
N GLN A 35 -11.25 -3.26 6.74
CA GLN A 35 -10.53 -1.98 6.58
C GLN A 35 -11.48 -0.78 6.40
N SER A 36 -12.61 -0.97 5.69
CA SER A 36 -13.58 0.11 5.48
C SER A 36 -14.33 0.52 6.74
N GLU A 37 -14.46 -0.38 7.70
CA GLU A 37 -15.14 -0.16 8.99
C GLU A 37 -14.16 0.46 10.00
N GLU A 38 -12.89 0.05 9.94
CA GLU A 38 -11.86 0.41 10.93
C GLU A 38 -11.12 1.71 10.59
N ILE A 39 -11.03 2.10 9.32
CA ILE A 39 -10.16 3.21 8.88
C ILE A 39 -10.52 4.54 9.54
N PHE A 40 -11.80 4.89 9.64
CA PHE A 40 -12.22 6.15 10.26
C PHE A 40 -12.06 6.14 11.77
N PRO A 41 -12.52 5.11 12.52
CA PRO A 41 -12.27 5.01 13.96
C PRO A 41 -10.78 5.13 14.31
N LYS A 42 -9.91 4.42 13.59
CA LYS A 42 -8.46 4.45 13.84
C LYS A 42 -7.84 5.80 13.50
N LEU A 43 -8.27 6.44 12.41
CA LEU A 43 -7.81 7.77 12.05
C LEU A 43 -8.25 8.82 13.07
N GLU A 44 -9.50 8.76 13.53
CA GLU A 44 -10.05 9.67 14.54
C GLU A 44 -9.30 9.52 15.89
N GLU A 45 -9.07 8.30 16.33
CA GLU A 45 -8.27 8.01 17.52
C GLU A 45 -6.85 8.59 17.39
N MET A 46 -6.17 8.35 16.26
CA MET A 46 -4.81 8.83 16.04
C MET A 46 -4.74 10.36 16.03
N LEU A 47 -5.67 11.04 15.37
CA LEU A 47 -5.75 12.50 15.36
C LEU A 47 -6.05 13.07 16.76
N SER A 48 -6.99 12.46 17.48
CA SER A 48 -7.37 12.87 18.83
C SER A 48 -6.20 12.77 19.82
N ASN A 49 -5.46 11.66 19.78
CA ASN A 49 -4.28 11.46 20.62
C ASN A 49 -3.18 12.51 20.39
N LEU A 50 -3.13 13.08 19.20
CA LEU A 50 -2.18 14.13 18.82
C LEU A 50 -2.75 15.53 18.94
N SER A 51 -4.01 15.69 19.41
CA SER A 51 -4.74 16.97 19.45
C SER A 51 -4.82 17.64 18.08
N LEU A 52 -4.94 16.84 17.01
CA LEU A 52 -5.09 17.28 15.63
C LEU A 52 -6.53 17.08 15.16
N LYS A 53 -6.89 17.82 14.11
CA LYS A 53 -8.16 17.70 13.38
C LYS A 53 -7.88 17.34 11.92
N SER A 54 -8.90 16.90 11.20
CA SER A 54 -8.81 16.63 9.76
C SER A 54 -8.32 17.85 8.95
N ASP A 55 -8.66 19.06 9.39
CA ASP A 55 -8.24 20.28 8.71
C ASP A 55 -6.73 20.53 8.81
N ASP A 56 -6.06 19.96 9.81
CA ASP A 56 -4.61 20.08 10.00
C ASP A 56 -3.81 19.20 9.03
N ILE A 57 -4.46 18.24 8.35
CA ILE A 57 -3.82 17.42 7.32
C ILE A 57 -3.60 18.28 6.08
N ASP A 58 -2.36 18.45 5.64
CA ASP A 58 -2.00 19.28 4.49
C ASP A 58 -2.03 18.52 3.15
N GLN A 59 -1.80 17.23 3.17
CA GLN A 59 -1.76 16.37 1.98
C GLN A 59 -2.00 14.90 2.31
N ILE A 60 -2.38 14.12 1.30
CA ILE A 60 -2.57 12.67 1.44
C ILE A 60 -1.66 11.91 0.48
N VAL A 61 -1.14 10.78 0.95
CA VAL A 61 -0.42 9.77 0.15
C VAL A 61 -1.14 8.45 0.27
N ILE A 62 -1.42 7.79 -0.86
CA ILE A 62 -2.05 6.46 -0.89
C ILE A 62 -1.27 5.51 -1.78
N THR A 63 -1.43 4.21 -1.52
CA THR A 63 -1.05 3.20 -2.51
C THR A 63 -2.10 3.12 -3.62
N LYS A 64 -1.63 2.92 -4.87
CA LYS A 64 -2.50 2.82 -6.06
C LYS A 64 -2.68 1.40 -6.59
N GLY A 65 -2.04 0.40 -5.97
CA GLY A 65 -2.01 -0.99 -6.42
C GLY A 65 -0.60 -1.41 -6.87
N PRO A 66 -0.44 -2.67 -7.28
CA PRO A 66 -1.46 -3.72 -7.31
C PRO A 66 -1.86 -4.20 -5.92
N GLY A 67 -3.02 -4.87 -5.81
CA GLY A 67 -3.50 -5.42 -4.54
C GLY A 67 -4.94 -5.90 -4.59
N SER A 68 -5.56 -6.00 -3.43
CA SER A 68 -6.97 -6.32 -3.27
C SER A 68 -7.85 -5.32 -4.04
N TYR A 69 -8.71 -5.81 -4.92
CA TYR A 69 -9.62 -4.99 -5.71
C TYR A 69 -10.45 -4.00 -4.86
N THR A 70 -11.01 -4.48 -3.77
CA THR A 70 -11.77 -3.64 -2.82
C THR A 70 -10.82 -2.80 -1.98
N GLY A 71 -9.75 -3.41 -1.47
CA GLY A 71 -8.81 -2.76 -0.56
C GLY A 71 -8.21 -1.49 -1.15
N VAL A 72 -7.59 -1.54 -2.33
CA VAL A 72 -7.00 -0.34 -2.98
C VAL A 72 -8.01 0.79 -3.13
N ARG A 73 -9.28 0.47 -3.36
CA ARG A 73 -10.34 1.47 -3.54
C ARG A 73 -10.77 2.16 -2.26
N ILE A 74 -10.62 1.51 -1.09
CA ILE A 74 -11.01 2.11 0.20
C ILE A 74 -10.19 3.38 0.45
N ALA A 75 -8.87 3.27 0.57
CA ALA A 75 -7.99 4.41 0.79
C ALA A 75 -8.11 5.45 -0.35
N MET A 76 -8.19 4.97 -1.60
CA MET A 76 -8.30 5.85 -2.76
C MET A 76 -9.60 6.67 -2.76
N THR A 77 -10.74 6.07 -2.41
CA THR A 77 -12.02 6.80 -2.35
C THR A 77 -11.98 7.87 -1.27
N ILE A 78 -11.50 7.52 -0.07
CA ILE A 78 -11.36 8.46 1.05
C ILE A 78 -10.44 9.63 0.66
N ALA A 79 -9.27 9.33 0.10
CA ALA A 79 -8.30 10.34 -0.30
C ALA A 79 -8.87 11.28 -1.40
N LYS A 80 -9.55 10.72 -2.40
CA LYS A 80 -10.16 11.50 -3.48
C LYS A 80 -11.26 12.44 -2.95
N VAL A 81 -12.13 11.95 -2.08
CA VAL A 81 -13.19 12.77 -1.47
C VAL A 81 -12.56 13.89 -0.64
N PHE A 82 -11.63 13.54 0.26
CA PHE A 82 -10.97 14.52 1.11
C PHE A 82 -10.26 15.61 0.30
N CYS A 83 -9.38 15.21 -0.63
CA CYS A 83 -8.60 16.15 -1.43
C CYS A 83 -9.47 17.00 -2.36
N SER A 84 -10.57 16.44 -2.89
CA SER A 84 -11.52 17.22 -3.71
C SER A 84 -12.28 18.26 -2.91
N MET A 85 -12.68 17.94 -1.68
CA MET A 85 -13.43 18.87 -0.82
C MET A 85 -12.55 19.96 -0.20
N THR A 86 -11.29 19.63 0.09
CA THR A 86 -10.37 20.54 0.80
C THR A 86 -9.37 21.23 -0.13
N ASN A 87 -9.34 20.86 -1.41
CA ASN A 87 -8.37 21.34 -2.41
C ASN A 87 -6.90 21.06 -2.00
N LYS A 88 -6.68 19.99 -1.21
CA LYS A 88 -5.35 19.56 -0.77
C LYS A 88 -4.74 18.56 -1.75
N PRO A 89 -3.41 18.51 -1.90
CA PRO A 89 -2.77 17.61 -2.85
C PRO A 89 -2.90 16.14 -2.47
N LEU A 90 -3.09 15.30 -3.49
CA LEU A 90 -3.04 13.84 -3.41
C LEU A 90 -1.77 13.34 -4.07
N TYR A 91 -1.10 12.41 -3.40
CA TYR A 91 0.04 11.67 -3.94
C TYR A 91 -0.28 10.19 -3.99
N THR A 92 0.37 9.50 -4.90
CA THR A 92 0.27 8.04 -5.05
C THR A 92 1.63 7.37 -4.98
N LEU A 93 1.64 6.12 -4.54
CA LEU A 93 2.81 5.25 -4.48
C LEU A 93 2.42 3.84 -4.93
N PRO A 94 3.25 3.11 -5.72
CA PRO A 94 3.01 1.71 -6.02
C PRO A 94 2.99 0.86 -4.74
N THR A 95 2.03 -0.06 -4.62
CA THR A 95 1.90 -0.91 -3.43
C THR A 95 3.16 -1.73 -3.18
N MET A 96 3.68 -2.42 -4.19
CA MET A 96 4.85 -3.27 -4.00
C MET A 96 6.10 -2.48 -3.63
N LEU A 97 6.25 -1.24 -4.14
CA LEU A 97 7.32 -0.35 -3.72
C LEU A 97 7.19 0.03 -2.24
N LEU A 98 5.96 0.32 -1.75
CA LEU A 98 5.74 0.57 -0.33
C LEU A 98 6.18 -0.62 0.53
N TYR A 99 5.84 -1.84 0.10
CA TYR A 99 6.24 -3.06 0.82
C TYR A 99 7.76 -3.28 0.78
N ALA A 100 8.41 -3.04 -0.34
CA ALA A 100 9.86 -3.15 -0.46
C ALA A 100 10.60 -2.11 0.40
N GLY A 101 10.09 -0.89 0.49
CA GLY A 101 10.82 0.22 1.09
C GLY A 101 12.15 0.44 0.37
N MET A 102 13.21 0.59 1.16
CA MET A 102 14.58 0.77 0.64
C MET A 102 15.39 -0.54 0.63
N GLU A 103 14.73 -1.70 0.82
CA GLU A 103 15.41 -2.97 0.97
C GLU A 103 15.71 -3.66 -0.37
N ASP A 104 16.78 -4.45 -0.38
CA ASP A 104 17.07 -5.40 -1.46
C ASP A 104 16.26 -6.67 -1.19
N CYS A 105 15.18 -6.86 -1.94
CA CYS A 105 14.21 -7.92 -1.68
C CYS A 105 13.36 -8.25 -2.91
N ARG A 106 12.65 -9.38 -2.82
CA ARG A 106 11.49 -9.66 -3.66
C ARG A 106 10.21 -9.46 -2.85
N VAL A 107 9.30 -8.66 -3.38
CA VAL A 107 7.94 -8.55 -2.85
C VAL A 107 7.09 -9.64 -3.47
N VAL A 108 6.30 -10.34 -2.64
CA VAL A 108 5.29 -11.30 -3.05
C VAL A 108 4.00 -11.04 -2.28
N LEU A 109 2.91 -10.74 -2.97
CA LEU A 109 1.60 -10.52 -2.38
C LEU A 109 0.57 -11.44 -3.04
N ASP A 110 -0.29 -12.08 -2.25
CA ASP A 110 -1.30 -13.03 -2.75
C ASP A 110 -2.23 -12.36 -3.77
N ALA A 111 -2.13 -12.82 -5.02
CA ALA A 111 -2.98 -12.38 -6.10
C ALA A 111 -4.19 -13.31 -6.33
N ARG A 112 -4.43 -14.28 -5.43
CA ARG A 112 -5.44 -15.33 -5.51
C ARG A 112 -5.26 -16.30 -6.69
N GLY A 113 -5.88 -17.46 -6.59
CA GLY A 113 -5.84 -18.45 -7.65
C GLY A 113 -4.44 -19.03 -7.90
N LYS A 114 -3.69 -19.30 -6.83
CA LYS A 114 -2.30 -19.82 -6.87
C LYS A 114 -1.34 -18.88 -7.62
N ARG A 115 -1.58 -17.57 -7.56
CA ARG A 115 -0.76 -16.52 -8.17
C ARG A 115 -0.37 -15.48 -7.14
N VAL A 116 0.71 -14.80 -7.39
CA VAL A 116 1.20 -13.66 -6.60
C VAL A 116 1.45 -12.46 -7.50
N TYR A 117 1.28 -11.26 -6.95
CA TYR A 117 1.94 -10.07 -7.44
C TYR A 117 3.39 -10.14 -7.00
N THR A 118 4.34 -9.92 -7.90
CA THR A 118 5.76 -9.99 -7.58
C THR A 118 6.59 -8.98 -8.35
N CYS A 119 7.64 -8.51 -7.68
CA CYS A 119 8.69 -7.69 -8.25
C CYS A 119 9.92 -7.73 -7.35
N ALA A 120 11.11 -7.72 -7.92
CA ALA A 120 12.36 -7.57 -7.18
C ALA A 120 12.74 -6.09 -7.09
N TYR A 121 13.24 -5.69 -5.93
CA TYR A 121 13.64 -4.32 -5.62
C TYR A 121 15.07 -4.27 -5.12
N LYS A 122 15.75 -3.16 -5.42
CA LYS A 122 17.06 -2.81 -4.85
C LYS A 122 17.07 -1.34 -4.50
N ASN A 123 17.35 -1.03 -3.25
CA ASN A 123 17.45 0.35 -2.76
C ASN A 123 16.28 1.25 -3.24
N GLY A 124 15.04 0.79 -3.02
CA GLY A 124 13.82 1.52 -3.38
C GLY A 124 13.52 1.60 -4.89
N LYS A 125 14.17 0.79 -5.72
CA LYS A 125 13.94 0.78 -7.17
C LYS A 125 13.61 -0.62 -7.65
N ALA A 126 12.57 -0.73 -8.46
CA ALA A 126 12.24 -1.97 -9.15
C ALA A 126 13.39 -2.32 -10.13
N VAL A 127 13.86 -3.58 -10.07
CA VAL A 127 14.89 -4.11 -10.99
C VAL A 127 14.32 -5.00 -12.08
N GLU A 128 13.02 -5.20 -12.06
CA GLU A 128 12.21 -5.90 -13.07
C GLU A 128 10.82 -5.28 -13.12
N GLU A 129 9.99 -5.68 -14.08
CA GLU A 129 8.60 -5.23 -14.16
C GLU A 129 7.73 -5.91 -13.08
N GLU A 130 6.82 -5.12 -12.48
CA GLU A 130 5.78 -5.65 -11.62
C GLU A 130 4.84 -6.57 -12.42
N ARG A 131 4.62 -7.79 -11.96
CA ARG A 131 3.81 -8.77 -12.68
C ARG A 131 3.01 -9.69 -11.78
N VAL A 132 2.08 -10.41 -12.39
CA VAL A 132 1.39 -11.55 -11.78
C VAL A 132 2.03 -12.83 -12.28
N GLU A 133 2.40 -13.71 -11.35
CA GLU A 133 3.06 -14.97 -11.68
C GLU A 133 2.40 -16.13 -10.92
N PHE A 134 2.47 -17.35 -11.43
CA PHE A 134 2.08 -18.52 -10.68
C PHE A 134 3.11 -18.84 -9.59
N ILE A 135 2.64 -19.27 -8.42
CA ILE A 135 3.50 -19.65 -7.30
C ILE A 135 4.52 -20.71 -7.73
N ALA A 136 4.06 -21.74 -8.48
CA ALA A 136 4.90 -22.84 -8.94
C ALA A 136 6.08 -22.39 -9.83
N ASP A 137 5.89 -21.31 -10.61
CA ASP A 137 6.93 -20.82 -11.52
C ASP A 137 8.01 -19.99 -10.80
N LEU A 138 7.68 -19.48 -9.61
CA LEU A 138 8.56 -18.65 -8.80
C LEU A 138 9.31 -19.39 -7.67
N GLU A 139 8.96 -20.63 -7.37
CA GLU A 139 9.50 -21.36 -6.21
C GLU A 139 11.03 -21.34 -6.15
N ASN A 140 11.70 -21.57 -7.28
CA ASN A 140 13.17 -21.60 -7.33
C ASN A 140 13.77 -20.20 -7.15
N THR A 141 13.15 -19.17 -7.70
CA THR A 141 13.60 -17.78 -7.61
C THR A 141 13.47 -17.26 -6.17
N VAL A 142 12.29 -17.48 -5.56
CA VAL A 142 11.99 -17.00 -4.21
C VAL A 142 12.82 -17.71 -3.14
N ARG A 143 13.26 -18.95 -3.39
CA ARG A 143 14.00 -19.76 -2.41
C ARG A 143 15.20 -19.04 -1.82
N ASP A 144 16.01 -18.41 -2.66
CA ASP A 144 17.29 -17.83 -2.29
C ASP A 144 17.23 -16.31 -2.06
N GLU A 145 16.09 -15.67 -2.34
CA GLU A 145 15.91 -14.23 -2.19
C GLU A 145 15.29 -13.85 -0.84
N LYS A 146 15.67 -12.70 -0.29
CA LYS A 146 14.93 -12.07 0.80
C LYS A 146 13.53 -11.75 0.32
N THR A 147 12.51 -12.26 1.02
CA THR A 147 11.11 -12.15 0.61
C THR A 147 10.36 -11.23 1.59
N ILE A 148 9.59 -10.30 1.06
CA ILE A 148 8.68 -9.42 1.81
C ILE A 148 7.25 -9.70 1.36
N GLY A 149 6.31 -9.75 2.31
CA GLY A 149 4.90 -10.05 2.10
C GLY A 149 4.57 -11.50 2.42
N ASP A 150 3.83 -12.15 1.53
CA ASP A 150 3.24 -13.48 1.72
C ASP A 150 4.23 -14.64 1.51
N GLY A 151 5.37 -14.58 2.17
CA GLY A 151 6.42 -15.62 2.12
C GLY A 151 5.90 -17.04 2.43
N GLN A 152 4.84 -17.18 3.23
CA GLN A 152 4.21 -18.46 3.57
C GLN A 152 3.69 -19.23 2.35
N LEU A 153 3.39 -18.56 1.26
CA LEU A 153 3.02 -19.20 0.00
C LEU A 153 4.16 -20.01 -0.63
N PHE A 154 5.39 -19.75 -0.18
CA PHE A 154 6.63 -20.40 -0.61
C PHE A 154 7.32 -21.17 0.53
N GLY A 155 6.59 -21.47 1.61
CA GLY A 155 7.14 -22.16 2.79
C GLY A 155 8.13 -21.34 3.61
N LYS A 156 8.16 -20.02 3.44
CA LYS A 156 8.94 -19.06 4.24
C LYS A 156 8.07 -18.41 5.31
N GLU A 157 8.68 -17.72 6.25
CA GLU A 157 7.95 -16.86 7.16
C GLU A 157 7.39 -15.65 6.41
N ALA A 158 6.13 -15.30 6.70
CA ALA A 158 5.54 -14.07 6.20
C ALA A 158 6.20 -12.87 6.92
N TYR A 159 6.59 -11.86 6.16
CA TYR A 159 7.19 -10.66 6.73
C TYR A 159 6.58 -9.40 6.13
N TYR A 160 6.00 -8.57 6.98
CA TYR A 160 5.43 -7.29 6.60
C TYR A 160 6.18 -6.17 7.32
N PRO A 161 6.81 -5.25 6.58
CA PRO A 161 7.60 -4.18 7.18
C PRO A 161 6.70 -3.13 7.87
N ASN A 162 7.32 -2.24 8.63
CA ASN A 162 6.62 -1.07 9.14
C ASN A 162 6.31 -0.11 7.98
N MET A 163 5.03 0.01 7.62
CA MET A 163 4.58 0.81 6.47
C MET A 163 4.79 2.31 6.68
N ALA A 164 4.66 2.81 7.92
CA ALA A 164 4.89 4.23 8.20
C ALA A 164 6.34 4.63 7.90
N LYS A 165 7.30 3.80 8.31
CA LYS A 165 8.72 4.01 7.99
C LYS A 165 8.98 3.96 6.49
N ASN A 166 8.33 3.02 5.78
CA ASN A 166 8.49 2.91 4.34
C ASN A 166 7.87 4.10 3.60
N PHE A 167 6.67 4.57 4.01
CA PHE A 167 6.11 5.80 3.46
C PHE A 167 7.09 6.96 3.60
N LEU A 168 7.67 7.16 4.79
CA LEU A 168 8.62 8.24 5.03
C LEU A 168 9.89 8.10 4.19
N SER A 169 10.50 6.91 4.16
CA SER A 169 11.75 6.66 3.43
C SER A 169 11.59 6.82 1.90
N LEU A 170 10.37 6.61 1.40
CA LEU A 170 10.00 6.74 -0.02
C LEU A 170 9.41 8.11 -0.37
N LYS A 171 9.58 9.14 0.47
CA LYS A 171 9.01 10.47 0.26
C LYS A 171 9.35 11.06 -1.12
N ASN A 172 10.55 10.80 -1.64
CA ASN A 172 10.98 11.26 -2.95
C ASN A 172 10.33 10.50 -4.12
N GLU A 173 9.70 9.36 -3.86
CA GLU A 173 9.01 8.53 -4.86
C GLU A 173 7.49 8.81 -4.92
N TRP A 174 6.98 9.69 -4.04
CA TRP A 174 5.57 10.07 -4.06
C TRP A 174 5.23 10.83 -5.34
N GLN A 175 4.28 10.34 -6.09
CA GLN A 175 3.86 10.92 -7.36
C GLN A 175 2.62 11.79 -7.13
N LYS A 176 2.78 13.11 -7.32
CA LYS A 176 1.66 14.05 -7.21
C LYS A 176 0.63 13.79 -8.30
N ALA A 177 -0.63 13.64 -7.92
CA ALA A 177 -1.73 13.57 -8.86
C ALA A 177 -2.00 14.96 -9.45
N GLU A 178 -1.93 15.09 -10.78
CA GLU A 178 -2.29 16.33 -11.47
C GLU A 178 -3.79 16.62 -11.35
N ASN A 179 -4.60 15.58 -11.37
CA ASN A 179 -6.04 15.65 -11.19
C ASN A 179 -6.50 14.50 -10.29
N VAL A 180 -7.00 14.86 -9.09
CA VAL A 180 -7.48 13.91 -8.09
C VAL A 180 -8.57 12.98 -8.64
N HIS A 181 -9.44 13.49 -9.52
CA HIS A 181 -10.55 12.71 -10.09
C HIS A 181 -10.07 11.62 -11.07
N LEU A 182 -8.90 11.79 -11.67
CA LEU A 182 -8.34 10.84 -12.65
C LEU A 182 -7.48 9.76 -12.01
N VAL A 183 -7.21 9.83 -10.70
CA VAL A 183 -6.50 8.76 -9.99
C VAL A 183 -7.36 7.50 -10.01
N VAL A 184 -6.77 6.41 -10.54
CA VAL A 184 -7.42 5.10 -10.65
C VAL A 184 -6.51 4.01 -10.11
N PRO A 185 -7.07 2.89 -9.63
CA PRO A 185 -6.27 1.75 -9.20
C PRO A 185 -5.48 1.14 -10.36
N GLU A 186 -4.25 0.72 -10.08
CA GLU A 186 -3.45 -0.07 -11.01
C GLU A 186 -3.73 -1.56 -10.81
N TYR A 187 -4.24 -2.20 -11.86
CA TYR A 187 -4.53 -3.62 -11.89
C TYR A 187 -3.59 -4.33 -12.85
N LEU A 188 -2.78 -5.25 -12.33
CA LEU A 188 -1.91 -6.10 -13.16
C LEU A 188 -2.64 -7.33 -13.74
N LYS A 189 -3.85 -7.62 -13.25
CA LYS A 189 -4.70 -8.68 -13.80
C LYS A 189 -5.64 -8.10 -14.84
N SER A 190 -5.77 -8.76 -16.00
CA SER A 190 -6.85 -8.50 -16.93
C SER A 190 -8.21 -8.75 -16.26
N SER A 191 -9.26 -8.07 -16.70
CA SER A 191 -10.64 -8.25 -16.20
C SER A 191 -11.09 -9.72 -16.22
N ASP A 192 -10.62 -10.51 -17.19
CA ASP A 192 -10.94 -11.92 -17.35
C ASP A 192 -10.34 -12.80 -16.24
N ALA A 193 -9.27 -12.37 -15.59
CA ALA A 193 -8.65 -13.10 -14.48
C ALA A 193 -9.44 -13.02 -13.16
N TYR A 194 -10.44 -12.13 -13.09
CA TYR A 194 -11.37 -12.04 -11.95
C TYR A 194 -12.63 -12.93 -12.14
N ASN A 195 -12.87 -13.41 -13.35
CA ASN A 195 -13.91 -14.38 -13.62
C ASN A 195 -13.43 -15.77 -13.16
N ILE A 196 -13.54 -16.03 -11.86
CA ILE A 196 -13.42 -17.39 -11.33
C ILE A 196 -14.64 -18.13 -11.85
N ASN A 197 -14.41 -19.08 -12.73
CA ASN A 197 -15.47 -20.01 -13.15
C ASN A 197 -16.17 -20.54 -11.91
N LYS A 198 -17.49 -20.35 -11.89
CA LYS A 198 -18.42 -20.93 -10.93
C LYS A 198 -18.40 -22.44 -11.03
#